data_a83d5e8fb164ca5323f92854fd5c64d8
#
_entry.id   a83d5e8fb164ca5323f92854fd5c64d8
#
_cell.length_a   1.000
_cell.length_b   1.000
_cell.length_c   1.000
_cell.angle_alpha   90.00
_cell.angle_beta   90.00
_cell.angle_gamma   90.00
#
_symmetry.space_group_name_H-M   'P 1'
#
loop_
_entity.id
_entity.type
_entity.pdbx_description
1 polymer ?
#
loop_
_entity_poly.entity_id
_entity_poly.type
_entity_poly.pdbx_seq_one_letter_code
_entity_poly.pdbx_strand_id
1 'polypeptide(L)'
;MFKFIYKTITNPIIGPVAVSSIMLMLLAIFYLPTLSLQNQKDKIVQESLSLINDLKTFRSYYSDNVVDKLKNITNISIDYNHDIASNTIPLPATTIHNLSERLTKERGINVNFFSDYPFPFRADRVLDKYQKESITFLRANPNEIFLKEDFIDNKKVYRVAVSDILTSPSCVSCHNTRIDTPKNDWKLGDVRGVLEVVIPLQNQFLLNSEQSKLIIIFMLFVILAFLLHYGILFLNREKEIKLQTKILGEE
;
A
#
# COMPACT_ATOMS: atom_id res chain seq x y z
N MET A 1 4.44 -48.86 -12.02
CA MET A 1 4.50 -47.40 -11.87
C MET A 1 5.92 -46.88 -11.69
N PHE A 2 6.71 -47.30 -10.69
CA PHE A 2 8.08 -46.83 -10.48
C PHE A 2 9.06 -47.06 -11.64
N LYS A 3 9.08 -48.27 -12.27
CA LYS A 3 9.93 -48.55 -13.45
C LYS A 3 9.60 -47.63 -14.65
N PHE A 4 8.36 -47.25 -14.78
CA PHE A 4 7.90 -46.37 -15.86
C PHE A 4 8.39 -44.93 -15.65
N ILE A 5 8.25 -44.38 -14.42
CA ILE A 5 8.74 -43.08 -14.05
C ILE A 5 10.26 -42.99 -14.22
N TYR A 6 11.00 -44.03 -13.77
CA TYR A 6 12.45 -44.09 -13.93
C TYR A 6 12.88 -44.05 -15.40
N LYS A 7 12.19 -44.82 -16.29
CA LYS A 7 12.49 -44.86 -17.71
C LYS A 7 12.13 -43.57 -18.45
N THR A 8 11.18 -42.82 -17.96
CA THR A 8 10.80 -41.51 -18.50
C THR A 8 11.83 -40.42 -18.09
N ILE A 9 12.28 -40.42 -16.84
CA ILE A 9 13.27 -39.46 -16.33
C ILE A 9 14.66 -39.72 -16.94
N THR A 10 15.02 -40.97 -17.20
CA THR A 10 16.32 -41.33 -17.80
C THR A 10 16.37 -41.18 -19.33
N ASN A 11 15.26 -40.81 -19.96
CA ASN A 11 15.25 -40.52 -21.40
C ASN A 11 15.99 -39.18 -21.64
N PRO A 12 17.02 -39.16 -22.52
CA PRO A 12 17.90 -37.99 -22.72
C PRO A 12 17.18 -36.76 -23.26
N ILE A 13 15.97 -36.91 -23.80
CA ILE A 13 15.17 -35.76 -24.30
C ILE A 13 14.08 -35.36 -23.29
N ILE A 14 13.41 -36.33 -22.70
CA ILE A 14 12.24 -36.10 -21.83
C ILE A 14 12.67 -35.68 -20.43
N GLY A 15 13.73 -36.29 -19.93
CA GLY A 15 14.25 -36.01 -18.58
C GLY A 15 14.59 -34.54 -18.34
N PRO A 16 15.45 -33.92 -19.16
CA PRO A 16 15.79 -32.49 -18.99
C PRO A 16 14.59 -31.56 -19.12
N VAL A 17 13.66 -31.83 -20.05
CA VAL A 17 12.44 -31.02 -20.23
C VAL A 17 11.52 -31.12 -19.00
N ALA A 18 11.34 -32.32 -18.46
CA ALA A 18 10.54 -32.54 -17.27
C ALA A 18 11.15 -31.83 -16.04
N VAL A 19 12.46 -31.97 -15.84
CA VAL A 19 13.18 -31.35 -14.74
C VAL A 19 13.13 -29.81 -14.85
N SER A 20 13.37 -29.25 -16.04
CA SER A 20 13.31 -27.79 -16.25
C SER A 20 11.90 -27.24 -16.05
N SER A 21 10.86 -27.95 -16.48
CA SER A 21 9.46 -27.55 -16.27
C SER A 21 9.08 -27.56 -14.78
N ILE A 22 9.50 -28.58 -14.03
CA ILE A 22 9.28 -28.66 -12.59
C ILE A 22 10.05 -27.54 -11.88
N MET A 23 11.27 -27.26 -12.27
CA MET A 23 12.10 -26.20 -11.70
C MET A 23 11.48 -24.82 -11.94
N LEU A 24 10.99 -24.55 -13.15
CA LEU A 24 10.28 -23.31 -13.49
C LEU A 24 8.97 -23.17 -12.69
N MET A 25 8.24 -24.28 -12.52
CA MET A 25 7.02 -24.29 -11.71
C MET A 25 7.31 -23.99 -10.24
N LEU A 26 8.34 -24.57 -9.66
CA LEU A 26 8.77 -24.28 -8.29
C LEU A 26 9.22 -22.83 -8.14
N LEU A 27 10.01 -22.31 -9.10
CA LEU A 27 10.39 -20.89 -9.13
C LEU A 27 9.15 -19.99 -9.18
N ALA A 28 8.18 -20.30 -10.02
CA ALA A 28 6.95 -19.53 -10.12
C ALA A 28 6.16 -19.55 -8.79
N ILE A 29 6.00 -20.72 -8.16
CA ILE A 29 5.27 -20.87 -6.91
C ILE A 29 5.91 -20.09 -5.76
N PHE A 30 7.23 -20.06 -5.68
CA PHE A 30 7.94 -19.42 -4.57
C PHE A 30 8.25 -17.94 -4.84
N TYR A 31 8.58 -17.57 -6.06
CA TYR A 31 9.05 -16.21 -6.39
C TYR A 31 7.91 -15.24 -6.71
N LEU A 32 6.88 -15.67 -7.45
CA LEU A 32 5.80 -14.77 -7.86
C LEU A 32 4.97 -14.21 -6.69
N PRO A 33 4.65 -14.97 -5.62
CA PRO A 33 3.98 -14.39 -4.46
C PRO A 33 4.81 -13.33 -3.75
N THR A 34 6.12 -13.52 -3.61
CA THR A 34 7.00 -12.54 -2.97
C THR A 34 7.09 -11.24 -3.77
N LEU A 35 7.20 -11.34 -5.10
CA LEU A 35 7.17 -10.18 -5.99
C LEU A 35 5.83 -9.45 -5.95
N SER A 36 4.72 -10.20 -5.90
CA SER A 36 3.38 -9.63 -5.80
C SER A 36 3.18 -8.88 -4.47
N LEU A 37 3.70 -9.40 -3.35
CA LEU A 37 3.68 -8.75 -2.04
C LEU A 37 4.43 -7.43 -2.05
N GLN A 38 5.64 -7.42 -2.61
CA GLN A 38 6.45 -6.22 -2.70
C GLN A 38 5.76 -5.15 -3.56
N ASN A 39 5.27 -5.52 -4.74
CA ASN A 39 4.55 -4.60 -5.62
C ASN A 39 3.30 -4.00 -4.96
N GLN A 40 2.56 -4.78 -4.16
CA GLN A 40 1.41 -4.27 -3.42
C GLN A 40 1.81 -3.29 -2.33
N LYS A 41 2.88 -3.59 -1.58
CA LYS A 41 3.42 -2.67 -0.58
C LYS A 41 3.82 -1.34 -1.22
N ASP A 42 4.58 -1.40 -2.32
CA ASP A 42 5.04 -0.21 -3.03
C ASP A 42 3.85 0.60 -3.57
N LYS A 43 2.82 -0.06 -4.11
CA LYS A 43 1.58 0.57 -4.57
C LYS A 43 0.86 1.26 -3.41
N ILE A 44 0.67 0.59 -2.28
CA ILE A 44 0.03 1.16 -1.09
C ILE A 44 0.79 2.39 -0.60
N VAL A 45 2.12 2.33 -0.54
CA VAL A 45 2.96 3.47 -0.16
C VAL A 45 2.76 4.63 -1.13
N GLN A 46 2.81 4.40 -2.44
CA GLN A 46 2.63 5.45 -3.45
C GLN A 46 1.22 6.08 -3.40
N GLU A 47 0.17 5.28 -3.26
CA GLU A 47 -1.21 5.77 -3.11
C GLU A 47 -1.37 6.59 -1.82
N SER A 48 -0.77 6.16 -0.72
CA SER A 48 -0.77 6.90 0.56
C SER A 48 -0.06 8.24 0.42
N LEU A 49 1.11 8.26 -0.22
CA LEU A 49 1.88 9.49 -0.44
C LEU A 49 1.15 10.46 -1.36
N SER A 50 0.51 9.94 -2.42
CA SER A 50 -0.33 10.77 -3.30
C SER A 50 -1.45 11.44 -2.51
N LEU A 51 -2.22 10.66 -1.73
CA LEU A 51 -3.29 11.21 -0.90
C LEU A 51 -2.78 12.25 0.11
N ILE A 52 -1.66 11.98 0.78
CA ILE A 52 -1.06 12.94 1.72
C ILE A 52 -0.67 14.23 1.00
N ASN A 53 -0.06 14.15 -0.17
CA ASN A 53 0.33 15.31 -0.95
C ASN A 53 -0.88 16.11 -1.42
N ASP A 54 -1.96 15.44 -1.84
CA ASP A 54 -3.22 16.10 -2.22
C ASP A 54 -3.81 16.85 -1.03
N LEU A 55 -3.84 16.26 0.15
CA LEU A 55 -4.31 16.89 1.39
C LEU A 55 -3.44 18.08 1.80
N LYS A 56 -2.12 17.97 1.70
CA LYS A 56 -1.19 19.09 1.97
C LYS A 56 -1.38 20.22 0.97
N THR A 57 -1.50 19.93 -0.30
CA THR A 57 -1.74 20.89 -1.38
C THR A 57 -3.07 21.62 -1.17
N PHE A 58 -4.13 20.88 -0.87
CA PHE A 58 -5.44 21.44 -0.57
C PHE A 58 -5.37 22.36 0.66
N ARG A 59 -4.70 21.93 1.74
CA ARG A 59 -4.55 22.75 2.96
C ARG A 59 -3.79 24.05 2.68
N SER A 60 -2.69 23.99 1.92
CA SER A 60 -1.92 25.18 1.55
C SER A 60 -2.78 26.12 0.71
N TYR A 61 -3.44 25.61 -0.32
CA TYR A 61 -4.34 26.41 -1.16
C TYR A 61 -5.45 27.09 -0.32
N TYR A 62 -6.08 26.33 0.57
CA TYR A 62 -7.11 26.85 1.46
C TYR A 62 -6.55 27.94 2.40
N SER A 63 -5.37 27.73 2.98
CA SER A 63 -4.70 28.72 3.82
C SER A 63 -4.44 30.02 3.07
N ASP A 64 -3.82 29.92 1.89
CA ASP A 64 -3.34 31.10 1.15
C ASP A 64 -4.47 31.87 0.42
N ASN A 65 -5.48 31.13 -0.08
CA ASN A 65 -6.51 31.73 -0.92
C ASN A 65 -7.85 31.98 -0.22
N VAL A 66 -8.09 31.34 0.92
CA VAL A 66 -9.31 31.52 1.70
C VAL A 66 -8.99 32.21 3.03
N VAL A 67 -8.19 31.56 3.87
CA VAL A 67 -7.93 32.02 5.24
C VAL A 67 -7.18 33.37 5.25
N ASP A 68 -6.09 33.49 4.48
CA ASP A 68 -5.29 34.72 4.46
C ASP A 68 -6.04 35.92 3.86
N LYS A 69 -7.00 35.67 2.96
CA LYS A 69 -7.84 36.74 2.41
C LYS A 69 -8.94 37.17 3.38
N LEU A 70 -9.46 36.25 4.18
CA LEU A 70 -10.61 36.49 5.05
C LEU A 70 -10.23 36.93 6.47
N LYS A 71 -8.99 36.68 6.92
CA LYS A 71 -8.54 37.00 8.28
C LYS A 71 -8.66 38.49 8.71
N ASN A 72 -8.71 39.37 7.71
CA ASN A 72 -8.82 40.82 7.94
C ASN A 72 -10.27 41.34 7.72
N ILE A 73 -11.23 40.47 7.46
CA ILE A 73 -12.62 40.85 7.27
C ILE A 73 -13.31 40.79 8.63
N THR A 74 -13.81 41.91 9.11
CA THR A 74 -14.32 42.09 10.48
C THR A 74 -15.48 41.21 10.88
N ASN A 75 -16.27 40.71 9.90
CA ASN A 75 -17.45 39.90 10.17
C ASN A 75 -17.22 38.39 10.00
N ILE A 76 -15.98 37.96 9.73
CA ILE A 76 -15.64 36.56 9.55
C ILE A 76 -14.68 36.12 10.64
N SER A 77 -14.98 35.05 11.35
CA SER A 77 -14.09 34.39 12.28
C SER A 77 -13.49 33.12 11.69
N ILE A 78 -12.31 32.76 12.15
CA ILE A 78 -11.58 31.56 11.71
C ILE A 78 -11.32 30.72 12.96
N ASP A 79 -12.07 29.61 13.10
CA ASP A 79 -12.02 28.80 14.32
C ASP A 79 -12.14 27.30 14.05
N TYR A 80 -11.72 26.50 15.04
CA TYR A 80 -11.88 25.04 14.98
C TYR A 80 -13.36 24.63 15.10
N ASN A 81 -14.15 25.41 15.83
CA ASN A 81 -15.58 25.19 16.04
C ASN A 81 -16.41 26.06 15.08
N HIS A 82 -16.27 25.78 13.80
CA HIS A 82 -16.86 26.58 12.73
C HIS A 82 -18.37 26.36 12.51
N ASP A 83 -18.95 25.35 13.16
CA ASP A 83 -20.38 25.03 13.01
C ASP A 83 -21.27 25.87 13.94
N ILE A 84 -20.67 26.61 14.91
CA ILE A 84 -21.42 27.43 15.90
C ILE A 84 -22.07 28.65 15.25
N ALA A 85 -21.42 29.26 14.25
CA ALA A 85 -21.91 30.50 13.64
C ALA A 85 -21.71 30.47 12.12
N SER A 86 -22.68 31.00 11.39
CA SER A 86 -22.70 31.02 9.92
C SER A 86 -21.58 31.86 9.29
N ASN A 87 -20.96 32.77 10.06
CA ASN A 87 -19.84 33.59 9.64
C ASN A 87 -18.48 33.05 10.11
N THR A 88 -18.39 31.80 10.54
CA THR A 88 -17.14 31.17 10.97
C THR A 88 -16.68 30.15 9.94
N ILE A 89 -15.43 30.24 9.51
CA ILE A 89 -14.78 29.27 8.63
C ILE A 89 -13.80 28.40 9.42
N PRO A 90 -13.59 27.13 9.02
CA PRO A 90 -12.69 26.22 9.72
C PRO A 90 -11.23 26.65 9.58
N LEU A 91 -10.42 26.38 10.61
CA LEU A 91 -8.97 26.43 10.51
C LEU A 91 -8.47 25.45 9.44
N PRO A 92 -7.33 25.72 8.77
CA PRO A 92 -6.78 24.82 7.75
C PRO A 92 -6.58 23.38 8.24
N ALA A 93 -6.10 23.18 9.46
CA ALA A 93 -5.97 21.86 10.06
C ALA A 93 -7.33 21.21 10.35
N THR A 94 -8.32 21.98 10.78
CA THR A 94 -9.69 21.49 11.01
C THR A 94 -10.33 21.00 9.71
N THR A 95 -10.11 21.71 8.60
CA THR A 95 -10.60 21.28 7.28
C THR A 95 -10.03 19.90 6.89
N ILE A 96 -8.74 19.66 7.15
CA ILE A 96 -8.13 18.34 6.89
C ILE A 96 -8.72 17.27 7.80
N HIS A 97 -8.97 17.55 9.08
CA HIS A 97 -9.63 16.58 9.98
C HIS A 97 -11.04 16.21 9.50
N ASN A 98 -11.85 17.19 9.14
CA ASN A 98 -13.21 16.97 8.66
C ASN A 98 -13.23 16.18 7.33
N LEU A 99 -12.28 16.49 6.43
CA LEU A 99 -12.11 15.74 5.19
C LEU A 99 -11.67 14.29 5.47
N SER A 100 -10.76 14.08 6.41
CA SER A 100 -10.28 12.76 6.82
C SER A 100 -11.42 11.90 7.39
N GLU A 101 -12.29 12.47 8.21
CA GLU A 101 -13.47 11.77 8.73
C GLU A 101 -14.43 11.33 7.60
N ARG A 102 -14.63 12.19 6.60
CA ARG A 102 -15.44 11.84 5.41
C ARG A 102 -14.78 10.72 4.59
N LEU A 103 -13.48 10.80 4.33
CA LEU A 103 -12.73 9.75 3.63
C LEU A 103 -12.81 8.41 4.36
N THR A 104 -12.73 8.42 5.69
CA THR A 104 -12.88 7.22 6.51
C THR A 104 -14.28 6.63 6.35
N LYS A 105 -15.32 7.47 6.43
CA LYS A 105 -16.71 7.04 6.32
C LYS A 105 -17.10 6.53 4.92
N GLU A 106 -16.63 7.23 3.89
CA GLU A 106 -17.04 6.95 2.50
C GLU A 106 -16.16 5.90 1.81
N ARG A 107 -14.88 5.83 2.15
CA ARG A 107 -13.88 4.99 1.46
C ARG A 107 -13.15 4.00 2.36
N GLY A 108 -13.37 4.05 3.68
CA GLY A 108 -12.64 3.23 4.65
C GLY A 108 -11.15 3.58 4.77
N ILE A 109 -10.72 4.72 4.21
CA ILE A 109 -9.34 5.19 4.30
C ILE A 109 -9.20 6.03 5.56
N ASN A 110 -8.43 5.54 6.52
CA ASN A 110 -8.21 6.28 7.76
C ASN A 110 -6.99 7.20 7.61
N VAL A 111 -7.23 8.52 7.71
CA VAL A 111 -6.19 9.55 7.67
C VAL A 111 -6.13 10.21 9.03
N ASN A 112 -4.95 10.24 9.64
CA ASN A 112 -4.71 10.86 10.93
C ASN A 112 -3.76 12.05 10.77
N PHE A 113 -4.12 13.16 11.39
CA PHE A 113 -3.26 14.33 11.51
C PHE A 113 -3.03 14.61 12.99
N PHE A 114 -1.79 14.53 13.48
CA PHE A 114 -1.47 14.60 14.91
C PHE A 114 -0.13 15.28 15.20
N SER A 115 0.04 15.68 16.46
CA SER A 115 1.25 16.26 16.99
C SER A 115 1.33 15.98 18.49
N ASP A 116 2.52 16.03 19.04
CA ASP A 116 2.79 16.00 20.49
C ASP A 116 2.67 17.37 21.17
N TYR A 117 2.36 18.41 20.38
CA TYR A 117 1.96 19.75 20.87
C TYR A 117 0.53 20.05 20.40
N PRO A 118 -0.49 19.31 20.87
CA PRO A 118 -1.87 19.54 20.45
C PRO A 118 -2.37 20.87 21.03
N PHE A 119 -3.22 21.56 20.28
CA PHE A 119 -3.99 22.66 20.84
C PHE A 119 -4.95 22.16 21.93
N PRO A 120 -5.38 22.98 22.91
CA PRO A 120 -6.21 22.56 24.03
C PRO A 120 -7.48 21.82 23.62
N PHE A 121 -8.13 22.23 22.54
CA PHE A 121 -9.34 21.56 22.00
C PHE A 121 -9.08 20.17 21.36
N ARG A 122 -7.83 19.71 21.35
CA ARG A 122 -7.39 18.38 20.90
C ARG A 122 -6.48 17.67 21.90
N ALA A 123 -6.39 18.19 23.12
CA ALA A 123 -5.48 17.68 24.15
C ALA A 123 -5.90 16.28 24.65
N ASP A 124 -7.19 15.94 24.56
CA ASP A 124 -7.72 14.63 24.97
C ASP A 124 -7.27 13.47 24.06
N ARG A 125 -6.66 13.78 22.92
CA ARG A 125 -6.19 12.74 21.99
C ARG A 125 -4.96 12.03 22.54
N VAL A 126 -5.10 10.73 22.81
CA VAL A 126 -3.98 9.88 23.21
C VAL A 126 -3.31 9.32 21.95
N LEU A 127 -2.01 9.62 21.80
CA LEU A 127 -1.21 9.05 20.71
C LEU A 127 -0.82 7.61 21.05
N ASP A 128 -1.00 6.71 20.09
CA ASP A 128 -0.55 5.33 20.21
C ASP A 128 0.98 5.20 20.07
N LYS A 129 1.49 3.97 20.21
CA LYS A 129 2.93 3.70 20.15
C LYS A 129 3.52 4.07 18.79
N TYR A 130 2.85 3.70 17.69
CA TYR A 130 3.29 4.01 16.33
C TYR A 130 3.36 5.54 16.12
N GLN A 131 2.34 6.28 16.55
CA GLN A 131 2.27 7.73 16.39
C GLN A 131 3.39 8.44 17.13
N LYS A 132 3.71 8.02 18.37
CA LYS A 132 4.84 8.56 19.15
C LYS A 132 6.19 8.27 18.46
N GLU A 133 6.40 7.05 18.00
CA GLU A 133 7.61 6.65 17.29
C GLU A 133 7.76 7.42 15.97
N SER A 134 6.67 7.60 15.22
CA SER A 134 6.68 8.33 13.96
C SER A 134 7.05 9.80 14.13
N ILE A 135 6.55 10.49 15.16
CA ILE A 135 6.94 11.87 15.48
C ILE A 135 8.44 11.95 15.76
N THR A 136 8.95 11.05 16.60
CA THR A 136 10.38 11.05 16.97
C THR A 136 11.26 10.81 15.75
N PHE A 137 10.92 9.83 14.93
CA PHE A 137 11.67 9.50 13.71
C PHE A 137 11.63 10.65 12.69
N LEU A 138 10.45 11.18 12.41
CA LEU A 138 10.25 12.19 11.38
C LEU A 138 10.81 13.57 11.78
N ARG A 139 10.95 13.87 13.07
CA ARG A 139 11.70 15.07 13.50
C ARG A 139 13.20 14.95 13.23
N ALA A 140 13.75 13.78 13.42
CA ALA A 140 15.16 13.53 13.08
C ALA A 140 15.39 13.39 11.56
N ASN A 141 14.36 12.98 10.81
CA ASN A 141 14.42 12.69 9.37
C ASN A 141 13.20 13.29 8.64
N PRO A 142 13.12 14.61 8.47
CA PRO A 142 11.89 15.28 8.00
C PRO A 142 11.43 14.91 6.59
N ASN A 143 12.33 14.43 5.74
CA ASN A 143 12.05 14.07 4.35
C ASN A 143 11.80 12.57 4.14
N GLU A 144 11.91 11.78 5.20
CA GLU A 144 11.71 10.33 5.14
C GLU A 144 10.24 9.94 5.33
N ILE A 145 9.96 8.68 5.06
CA ILE A 145 8.66 8.04 5.27
C ILE A 145 8.79 7.08 6.45
N PHE A 146 7.88 7.18 7.43
CA PHE A 146 7.79 6.19 8.49
C PHE A 146 6.71 5.17 8.16
N LEU A 147 7.13 3.97 7.80
CA LEU A 147 6.26 2.86 7.37
C LEU A 147 6.39 1.70 8.32
N LYS A 148 5.25 1.18 8.80
CA LYS A 148 5.16 -0.07 9.54
C LYS A 148 3.92 -0.88 9.18
N GLU A 149 4.05 -2.19 9.28
CA GLU A 149 2.91 -3.09 9.41
C GLU A 149 2.46 -3.09 10.88
N ASP A 150 1.16 -3.07 11.09
CA ASP A 150 0.55 -3.03 12.42
C ASP A 150 -0.78 -3.78 12.42
N PHE A 151 -1.38 -3.94 13.59
CA PHE A 151 -2.71 -4.51 13.76
C PHE A 151 -3.61 -3.49 14.44
N ILE A 152 -4.73 -3.15 13.79
CA ILE A 152 -5.79 -2.30 14.33
C ILE A 152 -7.09 -3.12 14.27
N ASP A 153 -7.77 -3.26 15.39
CA ASP A 153 -9.01 -4.06 15.52
C ASP A 153 -8.87 -5.47 14.92
N ASN A 154 -7.76 -6.15 15.21
CA ASN A 154 -7.40 -7.48 14.69
C ASN A 154 -7.26 -7.56 13.16
N LYS A 155 -7.18 -6.41 12.48
CA LYS A 155 -6.91 -6.34 11.04
C LYS A 155 -5.47 -5.91 10.82
N LYS A 156 -4.77 -6.62 9.96
CA LYS A 156 -3.43 -6.24 9.52
C LYS A 156 -3.53 -5.00 8.64
N VAL A 157 -2.71 -3.99 8.92
CA VAL A 157 -2.71 -2.70 8.21
C VAL A 157 -1.29 -2.29 7.84
N TYR A 158 -1.16 -1.48 6.79
CA TYR A 158 0.01 -0.63 6.61
C TYR A 158 -0.29 0.76 7.18
N ARG A 159 0.68 1.30 7.92
CA ARG A 159 0.66 2.66 8.45
C ARG A 159 1.80 3.44 7.80
N VAL A 160 1.44 4.46 7.03
CA VAL A 160 2.37 5.31 6.28
C VAL A 160 2.28 6.72 6.84
N ALA A 161 3.37 7.23 7.37
CA ALA A 161 3.42 8.56 7.96
C ALA A 161 4.52 9.43 7.34
N VAL A 162 4.23 10.72 7.21
CA VAL A 162 5.19 11.74 6.76
C VAL A 162 5.12 12.98 7.62
N SER A 163 6.20 13.76 7.62
CA SER A 163 6.29 15.03 8.34
C SER A 163 5.28 16.05 7.85
N ASP A 164 4.66 16.76 8.77
CA ASP A 164 3.98 18.03 8.52
C ASP A 164 4.89 19.17 8.88
N ILE A 165 5.52 19.75 7.88
CA ILE A 165 6.54 20.79 8.00
C ILE A 165 5.88 22.17 7.87
N LEU A 166 6.30 23.12 8.68
CA LEU A 166 5.92 24.53 8.56
C LEU A 166 6.65 25.15 7.36
N THR A 167 5.94 25.29 6.24
CA THR A 167 6.51 25.70 4.95
C THR A 167 6.30 27.18 4.62
N SER A 168 5.45 27.89 5.38
CA SER A 168 5.20 29.33 5.15
C SER A 168 5.35 30.18 6.41
N PRO A 169 5.75 31.46 6.27
CA PRO A 169 5.78 32.38 7.39
C PRO A 169 4.42 32.60 8.07
N SER A 170 3.32 32.51 7.33
CA SER A 170 1.96 32.61 7.86
C SER A 170 1.62 31.46 8.80
N CYS A 171 2.05 30.23 8.46
CA CYS A 171 1.91 29.07 9.34
C CYS A 171 2.67 29.26 10.66
N VAL A 172 3.94 29.67 10.57
CA VAL A 172 4.79 29.93 11.74
C VAL A 172 4.18 31.03 12.63
N SER A 173 3.77 32.15 12.01
CA SER A 173 3.16 33.25 12.73
C SER A 173 1.90 32.80 13.47
N CYS A 174 0.97 32.15 12.81
CA CYS A 174 -0.27 31.66 13.42
C CYS A 174 0.01 30.69 14.58
N HIS A 175 0.92 29.72 14.39
CA HIS A 175 1.27 28.75 15.41
C HIS A 175 2.02 29.36 16.62
N ASN A 176 2.70 30.49 16.46
CA ASN A 176 3.42 31.15 17.55
C ASN A 176 2.60 32.23 18.27
N THR A 177 1.64 32.87 17.62
CA THR A 177 0.93 34.03 18.17
C THR A 177 -0.48 33.75 18.67
N ARG A 178 -1.02 32.59 18.32
CA ARG A 178 -2.36 32.23 18.77
C ARG A 178 -2.37 32.07 20.30
N ILE A 179 -3.38 32.62 20.96
CA ILE A 179 -3.46 32.71 22.43
C ILE A 179 -3.46 31.34 23.12
N ASP A 180 -3.99 30.33 22.46
CA ASP A 180 -4.09 28.96 22.97
C ASP A 180 -2.95 28.02 22.46
N THR A 181 -1.85 28.63 21.95
CA THR A 181 -0.75 27.80 21.41
C THR A 181 -0.02 27.06 22.52
N PRO A 182 0.22 25.76 22.38
CA PRO A 182 0.98 24.97 23.36
C PRO A 182 2.50 25.17 23.24
N LYS A 183 2.98 25.76 22.13
CA LYS A 183 4.38 26.04 21.83
C LYS A 183 4.45 27.22 20.86
N ASN A 184 5.31 28.21 21.18
CA ASN A 184 5.37 29.51 20.50
C ASN A 184 6.75 29.90 19.94
N ASP A 185 7.65 28.93 19.81
CA ASP A 185 9.01 29.12 19.29
C ASP A 185 9.28 28.33 17.99
N TRP A 186 8.21 28.07 17.23
CA TRP A 186 8.29 27.39 15.95
C TRP A 186 9.07 28.22 14.92
N LYS A 187 9.84 27.52 14.07
CA LYS A 187 10.59 28.09 12.96
C LYS A 187 10.14 27.51 11.62
N LEU A 188 10.43 28.23 10.56
CA LEU A 188 10.25 27.71 9.20
C LEU A 188 11.11 26.45 9.03
N GLY A 189 10.53 25.40 8.51
CA GLY A 189 11.18 24.08 8.35
C GLY A 189 10.96 23.10 9.51
N ASP A 190 10.43 23.57 10.65
CA ASP A 190 10.14 22.69 11.79
C ASP A 190 9.03 21.68 11.45
N VAL A 191 9.18 20.45 11.95
CA VAL A 191 8.15 19.41 11.91
C VAL A 191 7.12 19.69 13.01
N ARG A 192 5.99 20.28 12.62
CA ARG A 192 4.89 20.65 13.51
C ARG A 192 4.04 19.45 13.93
N GLY A 193 3.93 18.49 13.05
CA GLY A 193 3.09 17.30 13.24
C GLY A 193 3.40 16.22 12.21
N VAL A 194 2.50 15.27 12.14
CA VAL A 194 2.58 14.09 11.25
C VAL A 194 1.24 13.86 10.58
N LEU A 195 1.29 13.58 9.28
CA LEU A 195 0.17 13.04 8.51
C LEU A 195 0.40 11.54 8.33
N GLU A 196 -0.59 10.74 8.73
CA GLU A 196 -0.60 9.29 8.64
C GLU A 196 -1.77 8.83 7.80
N VAL A 197 -1.53 7.84 6.92
CA VAL A 197 -2.56 7.08 6.24
C VAL A 197 -2.49 5.64 6.71
N VAL A 198 -3.63 5.08 7.11
CA VAL A 198 -3.78 3.68 7.52
C VAL A 198 -4.58 2.95 6.46
N ILE A 199 -3.98 1.93 5.86
CA ILE A 199 -4.61 1.12 4.81
C ILE A 199 -4.71 -0.32 5.29
N PRO A 200 -5.93 -0.88 5.39
CA PRO A 200 -6.11 -2.28 5.73
C PRO A 200 -5.57 -3.18 4.63
N LEU A 201 -4.76 -4.16 5.03
CA LEU A 201 -4.33 -5.24 4.16
C LEU A 201 -5.51 -6.19 3.98
N GLN A 202 -6.19 -6.07 2.86
CA GLN A 202 -7.24 -7.03 2.53
C GLN A 202 -6.59 -8.37 2.20
N ASN A 203 -7.04 -9.44 2.87
CA ASN A 203 -6.59 -10.83 2.62
C ASN A 203 -7.02 -11.38 1.24
N GLN A 204 -7.33 -10.52 0.27
CA GLN A 204 -7.66 -10.92 -1.12
C GLN A 204 -6.42 -11.41 -1.90
N PHE A 205 -5.50 -12.07 -1.18
CA PHE A 205 -4.11 -12.16 -1.55
C PHE A 205 -3.78 -13.22 -2.62
N LEU A 206 -4.62 -14.20 -2.89
CA LEU A 206 -4.22 -15.29 -3.79
C LEU A 206 -5.13 -15.51 -5.02
N LEU A 207 -6.35 -15.02 -5.05
CA LEU A 207 -7.29 -15.37 -6.11
C LEU A 207 -7.90 -14.22 -6.92
N ASN A 208 -7.79 -12.98 -6.46
CA ASN A 208 -8.48 -11.83 -7.08
C ASN A 208 -7.58 -10.81 -7.80
N SER A 209 -6.26 -10.94 -7.77
CA SER A 209 -5.42 -10.08 -8.61
C SER A 209 -5.41 -10.62 -10.04
N GLU A 210 -5.49 -9.76 -11.04
CA GLU A 210 -5.33 -10.13 -12.46
C GLU A 210 -4.01 -10.90 -12.68
N GLN A 211 -2.97 -10.57 -11.92
CA GLN A 211 -1.69 -11.27 -11.94
C GLN A 211 -1.82 -12.72 -11.45
N SER A 212 -2.57 -12.99 -10.38
CA SER A 212 -2.79 -14.36 -9.90
C SER A 212 -3.57 -15.19 -10.91
N LYS A 213 -4.55 -14.61 -11.61
CA LYS A 213 -5.27 -15.27 -12.71
C LYS A 213 -4.33 -15.62 -13.86
N LEU A 214 -3.47 -14.68 -14.26
CA LEU A 214 -2.47 -14.91 -15.31
C LEU A 214 -1.49 -16.03 -14.93
N ILE A 215 -1.06 -16.09 -13.69
CA ILE A 215 -0.19 -17.16 -13.17
C ILE A 215 -0.90 -18.52 -13.25
N ILE A 216 -2.14 -18.59 -12.81
CA ILE A 216 -2.94 -19.82 -12.86
C ILE A 216 -3.13 -20.26 -14.32
N ILE A 217 -3.50 -19.34 -15.21
CA ILE A 217 -3.66 -19.61 -16.65
C ILE A 217 -2.35 -20.12 -17.26
N PHE A 218 -1.22 -19.48 -16.95
CA PHE A 218 0.10 -19.91 -17.41
C PHE A 218 0.45 -21.31 -16.89
N MET A 219 0.20 -21.61 -15.63
CA MET A 219 0.42 -22.95 -15.06
C MET A 219 -0.46 -24.01 -15.73
N LEU A 220 -1.73 -23.72 -15.98
CA LEU A 220 -2.62 -24.61 -16.70
C LEU A 220 -2.14 -24.87 -18.13
N PHE A 221 -1.67 -23.82 -18.80
CA PHE A 221 -1.09 -23.96 -20.16
C PHE A 221 0.16 -24.85 -20.16
N VAL A 222 1.06 -24.71 -19.21
CA VAL A 222 2.26 -25.53 -19.06
C VAL A 222 1.87 -27.01 -18.82
N ILE A 223 0.91 -27.25 -17.93
CA ILE A 223 0.39 -28.61 -17.66
C ILE A 223 -0.21 -29.21 -18.91
N LEU A 224 -1.04 -28.47 -19.64
CA LEU A 224 -1.68 -28.94 -20.88
C LEU A 224 -0.65 -29.25 -21.95
N ALA A 225 0.36 -28.37 -22.14
CA ALA A 225 1.45 -28.61 -23.09
C ALA A 225 2.22 -29.92 -22.76
N PHE A 226 2.44 -30.15 -21.45
CA PHE A 226 3.09 -31.36 -20.97
C PHE A 226 2.26 -32.62 -21.26
N LEU A 227 0.95 -32.57 -21.00
CA LEU A 227 0.02 -33.69 -21.29
C LEU A 227 -0.07 -34.00 -22.79
N LEU A 228 -0.13 -32.95 -23.63
CA LEU A 228 -0.15 -33.13 -25.10
C LEU A 228 1.16 -33.73 -25.60
N HIS A 229 2.29 -33.24 -25.15
CA HIS A 229 3.61 -33.78 -25.51
C HIS A 229 3.73 -35.25 -25.10
N TYR A 230 3.32 -35.58 -23.88
CA TYR A 230 3.32 -36.94 -23.38
C TYR A 230 2.36 -37.85 -24.18
N GLY A 231 1.18 -37.37 -24.54
CA GLY A 231 0.22 -38.09 -25.40
C GLY A 231 0.79 -38.41 -26.77
N ILE A 232 1.48 -37.45 -27.41
CA ILE A 232 2.13 -37.65 -28.71
C ILE A 232 3.23 -38.72 -28.61
N LEU A 233 4.07 -38.68 -27.59
CA LEU A 233 5.12 -39.67 -27.38
C LEU A 233 4.55 -41.08 -27.13
N PHE A 234 3.45 -41.17 -26.37
CA PHE A 234 2.77 -42.44 -26.12
C PHE A 234 2.22 -43.05 -27.42
N LEU A 235 1.52 -42.26 -28.24
CA LEU A 235 0.97 -42.69 -29.51
C LEU A 235 2.05 -43.13 -30.51
N ASN A 236 3.16 -42.39 -30.58
CA ASN A 236 4.28 -42.77 -31.44
C ASN A 236 4.91 -44.10 -31.00
N ARG A 237 5.05 -44.30 -29.71
CA ARG A 237 5.57 -45.57 -29.17
C ARG A 237 4.66 -46.74 -29.43
N GLU A 238 3.35 -46.56 -29.33
CA GLU A 238 2.37 -47.63 -29.67
C GLU A 238 2.43 -48.00 -31.14
N LYS A 239 2.64 -47.02 -32.04
CA LYS A 239 2.86 -47.26 -33.46
C LYS A 239 4.16 -48.05 -33.73
N GLU A 240 5.26 -47.71 -33.07
CA GLU A 240 6.52 -48.46 -33.20
C GLU A 240 6.40 -49.92 -32.74
N ILE A 241 5.73 -50.17 -31.61
CA ILE A 241 5.50 -51.52 -31.10
C ILE A 241 4.65 -52.34 -32.09
N LYS A 242 3.57 -51.74 -32.62
CA LYS A 242 2.72 -52.40 -33.62
C LYS A 242 3.47 -52.70 -34.90
N LEU A 243 4.37 -51.84 -35.35
CA LEU A 243 5.20 -52.06 -36.53
C LEU A 243 6.19 -53.21 -36.29
N GLN A 244 6.87 -53.24 -35.14
CA GLN A 244 7.81 -54.27 -34.76
C GLN A 244 7.11 -55.68 -34.65
N THR A 245 5.94 -55.73 -34.05
CA THR A 245 5.16 -56.97 -33.94
C THR A 245 4.68 -57.52 -35.31
N LYS A 246 4.40 -56.59 -36.23
CA LYS A 246 4.04 -57.00 -37.62
C LYS A 246 5.23 -57.54 -38.36
N ILE A 247 6.41 -56.97 -38.24
CA ILE A 247 7.64 -57.43 -38.89
C ILE A 247 8.06 -58.83 -38.34
N LEU A 248 7.97 -59.03 -37.02
CA LEU A 248 8.30 -60.32 -36.37
C LEU A 248 7.25 -61.41 -36.54
N GLY A 249 6.06 -61.11 -37.00
CA GLY A 249 4.99 -62.12 -37.28
C GLY A 249 4.89 -62.47 -38.74
N GLU A 250 5.68 -61.93 -39.64
CA GLU A 250 5.78 -62.26 -41.06
C GLU A 250 7.00 -63.15 -41.37
N GLU A 251 7.83 -63.50 -40.36
CA GLU A 251 8.83 -64.59 -40.42
C GLU A 251 8.23 -65.90 -39.88
#